data_553681ac7bd13248b65ffb494f63a4df
#
_entry.id   553681ac7bd13248b65ffb494f63a4df
#
_cell.length_a   1.000
_cell.length_b   1.000
_cell.length_c   1.000
_cell.angle_alpha   90.00
_cell.angle_beta   90.00
_cell.angle_gamma   90.00
#
_symmetry.space_group_name_H-M   'P 1'
#
loop_
_entity.id
_entity.type
_entity.pdbx_description
1 polymer ?
#
loop_
_entity_poly.entity_id
_entity_poly.type
_entity_poly.pdbx_seq_one_letter_code
_entity_poly.pdbx_strand_id
1 'polypeptide(L)'
;MTLERLNAYHIMWLFVFFDLPVTTKKERHDAMQFRKNLEKDGFLMMQFSVYVRHCGSYESMEVHIKRVKAFVPTAGLVSILSVTDKQYGNITTVPLKWTNRSLK
;
A
#
# COMPACT_ATOMS: atom_id res chain seq x y z
N MET A 1 9.15 15.73 -28.10
CA MET A 1 8.58 15.32 -26.82
C MET A 1 7.13 14.93 -27.00
N THR A 2 6.76 13.84 -26.50
CA THR A 2 5.43 13.30 -26.68
C THR A 2 4.76 13.05 -25.33
N LEU A 3 3.48 12.87 -25.37
CA LEU A 3 2.73 12.51 -24.16
C LEU A 3 3.20 11.18 -23.60
N GLU A 4 3.57 10.25 -24.46
CA GLU A 4 4.09 8.97 -24.02
C GLU A 4 5.33 9.14 -23.15
N ARG A 5 6.20 10.02 -23.54
CA ARG A 5 7.42 10.27 -22.80
C ARG A 5 7.13 10.88 -21.45
N LEU A 6 6.14 11.77 -21.38
CA LEU A 6 5.72 12.33 -20.11
C LEU A 6 5.11 11.25 -19.23
N ASN A 7 4.31 10.38 -19.82
CA ASN A 7 3.67 9.30 -19.06
C ASN A 7 4.69 8.33 -18.48
N ALA A 8 5.79 8.11 -19.23
CA ALA A 8 6.83 7.19 -18.76
C ALA A 8 7.50 7.67 -17.48
N TYR A 9 7.43 8.96 -17.23
CA TYR A 9 8.04 9.54 -16.02
C TYR A 9 7.00 9.97 -15.00
N HIS A 10 5.75 9.56 -15.19
CA HIS A 10 4.72 9.88 -14.22
C HIS A 10 5.05 9.28 -12.88
N ILE A 11 4.93 10.10 -11.85
CA ILE A 11 5.04 9.63 -10.48
C ILE A 11 3.77 8.85 -10.17
N MET A 12 3.94 7.66 -9.66
CA MET A 12 2.85 6.79 -9.32
C MET A 12 2.90 6.44 -7.85
N TRP A 13 1.77 6.09 -7.29
CA TRP A 13 1.67 5.61 -5.92
C TRP A 13 1.01 4.26 -5.93
N LEU A 14 1.56 3.34 -5.17
CA LEU A 14 0.98 2.01 -5.01
C LEU A 14 0.36 1.89 -3.64
N PHE A 15 -0.88 1.44 -3.61
CA PHE A 15 -1.56 1.09 -2.37
C PHE A 15 -1.67 -0.41 -2.29
N VAL A 16 -1.40 -0.95 -1.14
CA VAL A 16 -1.60 -2.37 -0.86
C VAL A 16 -2.61 -2.46 0.27
N PHE A 17 -3.77 -3.02 -0.04
CA PHE A 17 -4.84 -3.25 0.92
C PHE A 17 -4.85 -4.73 1.22
N PHE A 18 -4.99 -5.09 2.48
CA PHE A 18 -5.01 -6.50 2.79
C PHE A 18 -5.92 -6.82 3.96
N ASP A 19 -6.49 -8.01 3.88
CA ASP A 19 -7.34 -8.57 4.90
C ASP A 19 -6.83 -9.97 5.13
N LEU A 20 -6.04 -10.15 6.18
CA LEU A 20 -5.35 -11.40 6.47
C LEU A 20 -5.91 -12.01 7.73
N PRO A 21 -6.10 -13.33 7.76
CA PRO A 21 -6.58 -13.99 8.98
C PRO A 21 -5.50 -13.93 10.08
N VAL A 22 -5.96 -13.81 11.32
CA VAL A 22 -5.07 -13.72 12.47
C VAL A 22 -5.54 -14.61 13.62
N THR A 23 -6.28 -15.64 13.30
CA THR A 23 -6.84 -16.53 14.32
C THR A 23 -5.79 -17.47 14.89
N THR A 24 -4.99 -18.06 14.03
CA THR A 24 -3.96 -19.01 14.48
C THR A 24 -2.62 -18.31 14.65
N LYS A 25 -1.74 -18.96 15.38
CA LYS A 25 -0.38 -18.46 15.58
C LYS A 25 0.35 -18.31 14.25
N LYS A 26 0.19 -19.29 13.35
CA LYS A 26 0.81 -19.24 12.05
C LYS A 26 0.29 -18.06 11.23
N GLU A 27 -1.02 -17.84 11.26
CA GLU A 27 -1.64 -16.73 10.54
C GLU A 27 -1.12 -15.39 11.04
N ARG A 28 -1.01 -15.23 12.35
CA ARG A 28 -0.46 -14.00 12.92
C ARG A 28 0.99 -13.78 12.50
N HIS A 29 1.77 -14.87 12.47
CA HIS A 29 3.16 -14.80 12.01
C HIS A 29 3.23 -14.38 10.54
N ASP A 30 2.40 -14.99 9.69
CA ASP A 30 2.39 -14.69 8.26
C ASP A 30 1.96 -13.24 8.01
N ALA A 31 0.97 -12.76 8.74
CA ALA A 31 0.53 -11.36 8.61
C ALA A 31 1.63 -10.39 9.03
N MET A 32 2.31 -10.68 10.13
CA MET A 32 3.43 -9.85 10.58
C MET A 32 4.56 -9.86 9.56
N GLN A 33 4.86 -11.02 9.00
CA GLN A 33 5.92 -11.14 8.00
C GLN A 33 5.57 -10.36 6.73
N PHE A 34 4.31 -10.39 6.32
CA PHE A 34 3.87 -9.62 5.17
C PHE A 34 4.08 -8.13 5.39
N ARG A 35 3.72 -7.63 6.58
CA ARG A 35 3.95 -6.21 6.91
C ARG A 35 5.43 -5.86 6.87
N LYS A 36 6.26 -6.70 7.42
CA LYS A 36 7.71 -6.48 7.40
C LYS A 36 8.27 -6.45 5.99
N ASN A 37 7.77 -7.35 5.13
CA ASN A 37 8.21 -7.39 3.75
C ASN A 37 7.79 -6.15 2.99
N LEU A 38 6.59 -5.64 3.23
CA LEU A 38 6.17 -4.37 2.64
C LEU A 38 7.09 -3.23 3.08
N GLU A 39 7.42 -3.16 4.35
CA GLU A 39 8.31 -2.12 4.86
C GLU A 39 9.69 -2.22 4.26
N LYS A 40 10.23 -3.44 4.13
CA LYS A 40 11.52 -3.65 3.49
C LYS A 40 11.53 -3.20 2.04
N ASP A 41 10.40 -3.32 1.36
CA ASP A 41 10.28 -2.88 -0.03
C ASP A 41 9.94 -1.40 -0.15
N GLY A 42 9.99 -0.67 0.96
CA GLY A 42 9.84 0.78 0.95
C GLY A 42 8.41 1.27 1.10
N PHE A 43 7.47 0.40 1.41
CA PHE A 43 6.11 0.83 1.69
C PHE A 43 6.01 1.39 3.10
N LEU A 44 5.14 2.37 3.26
CA LEU A 44 4.86 2.98 4.55
C LEU A 44 3.43 2.68 4.96
N MET A 45 3.23 2.44 6.22
CA MET A 45 1.89 2.18 6.73
C MET A 45 1.08 3.46 6.73
N MET A 46 0.02 3.48 5.95
CA MET A 46 -0.91 4.60 5.91
C MET A 46 -2.02 4.37 6.94
N GLN A 47 -2.53 3.15 6.98
CA GLN A 47 -3.49 2.68 7.96
C GLN A 47 -3.13 1.24 8.27
N PHE A 48 -3.71 0.66 9.30
CA PHE A 48 -3.26 -0.64 9.79
C PHE A 48 -3.14 -1.71 8.70
N SER A 49 -4.08 -1.80 7.79
CA SER A 49 -4.04 -2.78 6.69
C SER A 49 -3.92 -2.11 5.33
N VAL A 50 -3.34 -0.93 5.29
CA VAL A 50 -3.14 -0.15 4.06
C VAL A 50 -1.74 0.41 4.05
N TYR A 51 -0.95 -0.04 3.10
CA TYR A 51 0.42 0.45 2.92
C TYR A 51 0.52 1.17 1.59
N VAL A 52 1.40 2.15 1.52
CA VAL A 52 1.54 2.98 0.33
C VAL A 52 3.01 3.18 0.01
N ARG A 53 3.34 3.21 -1.27
CA ARG A 53 4.69 3.45 -1.74
C ARG A 53 4.68 4.42 -2.91
N HIS A 54 5.56 5.42 -2.83
CA HIS A 54 5.83 6.32 -3.94
C HIS A 54 6.71 5.59 -4.96
N CYS A 55 6.38 5.72 -6.23
CA CYS A 55 7.16 5.14 -7.32
C CYS A 55 7.47 6.24 -8.34
N GLY A 56 8.74 6.43 -8.64
CA GLY A 56 9.18 7.52 -9.50
C GLY A 56 8.85 7.34 -10.98
N SER A 57 8.41 6.15 -11.37
CA SER A 57 8.09 5.85 -12.76
C SER A 57 7.18 4.62 -12.83
N TYR A 58 6.58 4.41 -14.00
CA TYR A 58 5.81 3.20 -14.26
C TYR A 58 6.66 1.94 -14.12
N GLU A 59 7.91 2.02 -14.55
CA GLU A 59 8.82 0.87 -14.46
C GLU A 59 9.08 0.49 -13.02
N SER A 60 9.34 1.48 -12.19
CA SER A 60 9.53 1.26 -10.76
C SER A 60 8.28 0.65 -10.15
N MET A 61 7.11 1.17 -10.52
CA MET A 61 5.83 0.66 -10.04
C MET A 61 5.66 -0.82 -10.36
N GLU A 62 5.96 -1.21 -11.61
CA GLU A 62 5.82 -2.61 -12.03
C GLU A 62 6.74 -3.54 -11.26
N VAL A 63 7.95 -3.08 -10.95
CA VAL A 63 8.89 -3.87 -10.15
C VAL A 63 8.32 -4.14 -8.77
N HIS A 64 7.75 -3.13 -8.14
CA HIS A 64 7.22 -3.29 -6.79
C HIS A 64 5.94 -4.10 -6.75
N ILE A 65 5.12 -4.02 -7.80
CA ILE A 65 3.95 -4.90 -7.91
C ILE A 65 4.40 -6.35 -7.95
N LYS A 66 5.41 -6.65 -8.76
CA LYS A 66 5.93 -8.02 -8.84
C LYS A 66 6.48 -8.50 -7.51
N ARG A 67 7.18 -7.64 -6.81
CA ARG A 67 7.75 -8.00 -5.51
C ARG A 67 6.66 -8.34 -4.50
N VAL A 68 5.62 -7.50 -4.43
CA VAL A 68 4.52 -7.76 -3.51
C VAL A 68 3.85 -9.09 -3.84
N LYS A 69 3.60 -9.34 -5.13
CA LYS A 69 3.00 -10.61 -5.54
C LYS A 69 3.83 -11.81 -5.10
N ALA A 70 5.14 -11.64 -5.02
CA ALA A 70 6.04 -12.75 -4.68
C ALA A 70 6.02 -13.10 -3.18
N PHE A 71 5.58 -12.18 -2.32
CA PHE A 71 5.61 -12.46 -0.89
C PHE A 71 4.23 -12.39 -0.21
N VAL A 72 3.15 -12.46 -1.01
CA VAL A 72 1.80 -12.52 -0.42
C VAL A 72 1.64 -13.81 0.37
N PRO A 73 0.90 -13.78 1.48
CA PRO A 73 0.66 -15.00 2.24
C PRO A 73 -0.29 -15.95 1.51
N THR A 74 -0.42 -17.15 2.04
CA THR A 74 -1.23 -18.19 1.40
C THR A 74 -2.72 -18.07 1.70
N ALA A 75 -3.11 -17.25 2.66
CA ALA A 75 -4.50 -17.08 3.03
C ALA A 75 -4.81 -15.61 3.19
N GLY A 76 -6.05 -15.23 2.87
CA GLY A 76 -6.51 -13.86 2.95
C GLY A 76 -6.60 -13.22 1.59
N LEU A 77 -6.80 -11.91 1.59
CA LEU A 77 -6.91 -11.12 0.36
C LEU A 77 -5.89 -10.00 0.38
N VAL A 78 -5.25 -9.78 -0.76
CA VAL A 78 -4.34 -8.66 -0.96
C VAL A 78 -4.73 -7.99 -2.27
N SER A 79 -4.99 -6.70 -2.22
CA SER A 79 -5.34 -5.91 -3.40
C SER A 79 -4.30 -4.81 -3.59
N ILE A 80 -3.93 -4.58 -4.83
CA ILE A 80 -2.95 -3.55 -5.17
C ILE A 80 -3.63 -2.54 -6.08
N LEU A 81 -3.53 -1.27 -5.73
CA LEU A 81 -4.11 -0.18 -6.50
C LEU A 81 -3.01 0.81 -6.86
N SER A 82 -2.90 1.12 -8.15
CA SER A 82 -1.99 2.16 -8.59
C SER A 82 -2.75 3.43 -8.89
N VAL A 83 -2.23 4.55 -8.45
CA VAL A 83 -2.82 5.85 -8.71
C VAL A 83 -1.72 6.82 -9.12
N THR A 84 -2.11 7.87 -9.83
CA THR A 84 -1.19 8.93 -10.20
C THR A 84 -0.91 9.83 -8.99
N ASP A 85 0.15 10.61 -9.08
CA ASP A 85 0.48 11.58 -8.04
C ASP A 85 -0.68 12.55 -7.80
N LYS A 86 -1.34 12.96 -8.88
CA LYS A 86 -2.48 13.88 -8.77
C LYS A 86 -3.63 13.23 -8.01
N GLN A 87 -3.92 11.98 -8.32
CA GLN A 87 -4.97 11.23 -7.62
C GLN A 87 -4.62 11.04 -6.16
N TYR A 88 -3.36 10.73 -5.88
CA TYR A 88 -2.89 10.59 -4.52
C TYR A 88 -3.09 11.90 -3.74
N GLY A 89 -2.80 13.02 -4.36
CA GLY A 89 -2.96 14.33 -3.75
C GLY A 89 -4.42 14.68 -3.45
N ASN A 90 -5.37 13.97 -4.05
CA ASN A 90 -6.79 14.20 -3.81
C ASN A 90 -7.35 13.41 -2.64
N ILE A 91 -6.52 12.63 -1.96
CA ILE A 91 -6.99 11.88 -0.81
C ILE A 91 -7.34 12.85 0.30
N THR A 92 -8.55 12.69 0.84
CA THR A 92 -8.96 13.43 2.02
C THR A 92 -8.82 12.52 3.22
N THR A 93 -8.03 12.93 4.18
CA THR A 93 -7.82 12.16 5.41
C THR A 93 -8.49 12.90 6.56
N VAL A 94 -9.35 12.18 7.27
CA VAL A 94 -10.07 12.75 8.40
C VAL A 94 -9.64 12.01 9.65
N PRO A 95 -8.76 12.59 10.47
CA PRO A 95 -8.37 11.95 11.71
C PRO A 95 -9.50 11.99 12.72
N LEU A 96 -9.62 10.94 13.49
CA LEU A 96 -10.60 10.93 14.58
C LEU A 96 -10.13 11.87 15.65
N LYS A 97 -11.05 12.72 16.12
CA LYS A 97 -10.75 13.65 17.18
C LYS A 97 -10.97 12.96 18.52
N TRP A 98 -9.94 12.89 19.28
CA TRP A 98 -9.99 12.26 20.57
C TRP A 98 -11.05 12.87 21.47
N THR A 99 -11.12 14.19 21.49
CA THR A 99 -12.09 14.90 22.31
C THR A 99 -13.53 14.57 21.97
N ASN A 100 -13.81 14.37 20.69
CA ASN A 100 -15.16 13.99 20.28
C ASN A 100 -15.59 12.68 20.87
N ARG A 101 -14.67 11.77 21.04
CA ARG A 101 -14.96 10.46 21.60
C ARG A 101 -15.15 10.53 23.09
N SER A 102 -14.42 11.38 23.75
CA SER A 102 -14.52 11.51 25.19
C SER A 102 -15.80 12.23 25.62
N LEU A 103 -16.43 12.93 24.71
CA LEU A 103 -17.68 13.61 25.00
C LEU A 103 -18.90 12.70 25.02
N LYS A 104 -18.71 11.46 24.67
CA LYS A 104 -19.82 10.51 24.63
C LYS A 104 -20.02 9.75 25.94
#